data_899931974f93394229bc72ebdc3fef88
#
_entry.id   899931974f93394229bc72ebdc3fef88
#
_cell.length_a   1.000
_cell.length_b   1.000
_cell.length_c   1.000
_cell.angle_alpha   90.00
_cell.angle_beta   90.00
_cell.angle_gamma   90.00
#
_symmetry.space_group_name_H-M   'P 1'
#
loop_
_entity.id
_entity.type
_entity.pdbx_description
1 polymer ?
#
loop_
_entity_poly.entity_id
_entity_poly.type
_entity_poly.pdbx_seq_one_letter_code
_entity_poly.pdbx_strand_id
1 'polypeptide(L)'
;MNSVQNELTPDWSNVEWVLTDVDDTLTWQGKLPPETLIALAELQQAGIKVVAVTGACAGWCDHIAQLWPVDAVLGENGAFIMEKQDGYLTLRADRTMNEIEQQQTKLKQQVLAILTDYPDLNLTLDQSYRLCEVAIDIGQNRPRVDDAIIEEVVAKIHALGAHATASSIHINAWYGEHSKKATSLQYLAEKGLSKYEILNLSCYVGDSMNDQLMFEALPKTVGVANIQHYWDKLSHHPSIVMNQPGGFGFAEFAKQLLDMKRR
;
A
#
# COMPACT_ATOMS: atom_id res chain seq x y z
N MET A 1 -16.12 -4.91 38.68
CA MET A 1 -16.98 -5.69 37.80
C MET A 1 -16.70 -5.20 36.40
N ASN A 2 -15.78 -5.83 35.70
CA ASN A 2 -15.41 -5.49 34.35
C ASN A 2 -16.41 -6.14 33.40
N SER A 3 -17.24 -5.35 32.76
CA SER A 3 -18.00 -5.80 31.62
C SER A 3 -17.04 -6.04 30.46
N VAL A 4 -16.68 -7.30 30.25
CA VAL A 4 -16.04 -7.76 29.00
C VAL A 4 -17.03 -7.47 27.90
N GLN A 5 -16.78 -6.41 27.11
CA GLN A 5 -17.42 -6.24 25.82
C GLN A 5 -17.01 -7.45 24.99
N ASN A 6 -17.99 -8.27 24.66
CA ASN A 6 -17.86 -9.35 23.69
C ASN A 6 -17.76 -8.71 22.31
N GLU A 7 -16.60 -8.12 21.98
CA GLU A 7 -16.28 -7.75 20.62
C GLU A 7 -16.22 -9.05 19.83
N LEU A 8 -17.16 -9.20 18.89
CA LEU A 8 -17.17 -10.27 17.92
C LEU A 8 -15.83 -10.19 17.17
N THR A 9 -14.92 -11.07 17.52
CA THR A 9 -13.66 -11.19 16.75
C THR A 9 -14.03 -11.51 15.32
N PRO A 10 -13.50 -10.76 14.31
CA PRO A 10 -13.81 -11.00 12.90
C PRO A 10 -13.53 -12.46 12.52
N ASP A 11 -14.44 -13.07 11.80
CA ASP A 11 -14.23 -14.44 11.30
C ASP A 11 -13.23 -14.41 10.12
N TRP A 12 -12.01 -14.82 10.35
CA TRP A 12 -10.94 -14.88 9.37
C TRP A 12 -11.06 -16.05 8.40
N SER A 13 -11.83 -17.09 8.74
CA SER A 13 -11.98 -18.28 7.87
C SER A 13 -12.65 -17.95 6.53
N ASN A 14 -13.43 -16.86 6.48
CA ASN A 14 -14.13 -16.40 5.28
C ASN A 14 -13.28 -15.52 4.35
N VAL A 15 -12.04 -15.19 4.71
CA VAL A 15 -11.20 -14.29 3.87
C VAL A 15 -10.90 -14.94 2.52
N GLU A 16 -11.30 -14.29 1.46
CA GLU A 16 -11.03 -14.68 0.06
C GLU A 16 -10.08 -13.70 -0.64
N TRP A 17 -9.97 -12.48 -0.11
CA TRP A 17 -9.15 -11.40 -0.66
C TRP A 17 -8.19 -10.85 0.39
N VAL A 18 -6.92 -10.91 0.08
CA VAL A 18 -5.84 -10.28 0.87
C VAL A 18 -5.32 -9.09 0.08
N LEU A 19 -5.59 -7.88 0.55
CA LEU A 19 -4.95 -6.67 0.06
C LEU A 19 -3.73 -6.41 0.96
N THR A 20 -2.62 -5.99 0.39
CA THR A 20 -1.38 -5.82 1.16
C THR A 20 -0.53 -4.68 0.61
N ASP A 21 0.05 -3.89 1.50
CA ASP A 21 1.16 -3.02 1.13
C ASP A 21 2.37 -3.86 0.70
N VAL A 22 3.37 -3.22 0.09
CA VAL A 22 4.56 -3.89 -0.46
C VAL A 22 5.81 -3.54 0.33
N ASP A 23 6.17 -2.25 0.40
CA ASP A 23 7.42 -1.81 1.02
C ASP A 23 7.35 -2.00 2.54
N ASP A 24 8.33 -2.73 3.10
CA ASP A 24 8.39 -3.10 4.51
C ASP A 24 7.15 -3.86 5.05
N THR A 25 6.28 -4.37 4.14
CA THR A 25 5.16 -5.28 4.41
C THR A 25 5.34 -6.64 3.73
N LEU A 26 5.53 -6.68 2.40
CA LEU A 26 5.95 -7.87 1.63
C LEU A 26 7.46 -7.95 1.50
N THR A 27 8.13 -6.80 1.47
CA THR A 27 9.59 -6.70 1.54
C THR A 27 10.04 -6.46 2.98
N TRP A 28 11.35 -6.48 3.21
CA TRP A 28 11.96 -6.07 4.46
C TRP A 28 13.35 -5.49 4.22
N GLN A 29 13.56 -4.23 4.65
CA GLN A 29 14.82 -3.50 4.47
C GLN A 29 15.33 -3.54 3.01
N GLY A 30 14.43 -3.25 2.06
CA GLY A 30 14.73 -3.20 0.63
C GLY A 30 14.99 -4.56 -0.01
N LYS A 31 14.65 -5.67 0.66
CA LYS A 31 14.81 -7.04 0.14
C LYS A 31 13.48 -7.77 0.15
N LEU A 32 13.31 -8.68 -0.78
CA LEU A 32 12.17 -9.59 -0.83
C LEU A 32 12.56 -10.92 -0.15
N PRO A 33 12.03 -11.23 1.05
CA PRO A 33 12.28 -12.52 1.68
C PRO A 33 11.70 -13.67 0.85
N PRO A 34 12.41 -14.81 0.70
CA PRO A 34 11.85 -15.99 0.03
C PRO A 34 10.54 -16.46 0.66
N GLU A 35 10.39 -16.31 1.97
CA GLU A 35 9.19 -16.66 2.74
C GLU A 35 7.96 -15.91 2.25
N THR A 36 8.12 -14.65 1.81
CA THR A 36 7.03 -13.86 1.22
C THR A 36 6.51 -14.49 -0.07
N LEU A 37 7.40 -14.87 -0.99
CA LEU A 37 7.01 -15.49 -2.26
C LEU A 37 6.35 -16.85 -2.05
N ILE A 38 6.84 -17.63 -1.09
CA ILE A 38 6.24 -18.92 -0.71
C ILE A 38 4.82 -18.67 -0.17
N ALA A 39 4.66 -17.72 0.75
CA ALA A 39 3.36 -17.39 1.34
C ALA A 39 2.35 -16.90 0.29
N LEU A 40 2.76 -16.03 -0.64
CA LEU A 40 1.93 -15.58 -1.76
C LEU A 40 1.47 -16.76 -2.64
N ALA A 41 2.41 -17.68 -2.97
CA ALA A 41 2.09 -18.86 -3.76
C ALA A 41 1.14 -19.81 -3.04
N GLU A 42 1.30 -20.01 -1.73
CA GLU A 42 0.40 -20.84 -0.92
C GLU A 42 -1.01 -20.25 -0.81
N LEU A 43 -1.13 -18.92 -0.65
CA LEU A 43 -2.43 -18.22 -0.69
C LEU A 43 -3.12 -18.42 -2.05
N GLN A 44 -2.39 -18.23 -3.15
CA GLN A 44 -2.92 -18.44 -4.50
C GLN A 44 -3.37 -19.89 -4.72
N GLN A 45 -2.59 -20.89 -4.28
CA GLN A 45 -2.96 -22.30 -4.36
C GLN A 45 -4.21 -22.63 -3.53
N ALA A 46 -4.44 -21.93 -2.44
CA ALA A 46 -5.65 -22.05 -1.62
C ALA A 46 -6.86 -21.30 -2.21
N GLY A 47 -6.73 -20.67 -3.37
CA GLY A 47 -7.78 -19.88 -4.03
C GLY A 47 -8.00 -18.50 -3.43
N ILE A 48 -7.11 -18.04 -2.55
CA ILE A 48 -7.17 -16.69 -1.97
C ILE A 48 -6.54 -15.71 -2.96
N LYS A 49 -7.28 -14.66 -3.28
CA LYS A 49 -6.84 -13.59 -4.16
C LYS A 49 -5.94 -12.60 -3.41
N VAL A 50 -4.79 -12.27 -3.99
CA VAL A 50 -3.86 -11.30 -3.40
C VAL A 50 -3.75 -10.08 -4.29
N VAL A 51 -3.94 -8.90 -3.70
CA VAL A 51 -3.82 -7.60 -4.36
C VAL A 51 -2.74 -6.79 -3.67
N ALA A 52 -1.67 -6.49 -4.38
CA ALA A 52 -0.64 -5.56 -3.89
C ALA A 52 -1.12 -4.11 -4.05
N VAL A 53 -1.03 -3.31 -2.99
CA VAL A 53 -1.51 -1.91 -2.94
C VAL A 53 -0.36 -1.04 -2.46
N THR A 54 0.33 -0.37 -3.37
CA THR A 54 1.62 0.23 -3.07
C THR A 54 1.79 1.65 -3.59
N GLY A 55 2.64 2.44 -2.93
CA GLY A 55 3.18 3.70 -3.43
C GLY A 55 4.38 3.54 -4.38
N ALA A 56 4.75 2.30 -4.74
CA ALA A 56 5.83 2.04 -5.68
C ALA A 56 5.50 2.53 -7.10
N CYS A 57 6.54 2.88 -7.86
CA CYS A 57 6.41 3.36 -9.23
C CYS A 57 5.87 2.29 -10.18
N ALA A 58 5.36 2.71 -11.34
CA ALA A 58 4.78 1.81 -12.34
C ALA A 58 5.75 0.73 -12.82
N GLY A 59 7.05 1.02 -12.88
CA GLY A 59 8.06 0.01 -13.25
C GLY A 59 8.16 -1.14 -12.25
N TRP A 60 8.08 -0.85 -10.95
CA TRP A 60 8.01 -1.89 -9.91
C TRP A 60 6.67 -2.64 -9.96
N CYS A 61 5.56 -1.93 -10.16
CA CYS A 61 4.23 -2.52 -10.28
C CYS A 61 4.14 -3.50 -11.45
N ASP A 62 4.72 -3.16 -12.62
CA ASP A 62 4.82 -4.05 -13.77
C ASP A 62 5.56 -5.34 -13.42
N HIS A 63 6.74 -5.23 -12.78
CA HIS A 63 7.52 -6.38 -12.34
C HIS A 63 6.73 -7.28 -11.35
N ILE A 64 6.09 -6.67 -10.34
CA ILE A 64 5.28 -7.40 -9.37
C ILE A 64 4.12 -8.11 -10.07
N ALA A 65 3.35 -7.40 -10.89
CA ALA A 65 2.19 -7.96 -11.58
C ALA A 65 2.56 -9.10 -12.57
N GLN A 66 3.76 -9.06 -13.13
CA GLN A 66 4.20 -10.11 -14.05
C GLN A 66 4.75 -11.35 -13.36
N LEU A 67 5.51 -11.18 -12.28
CA LEU A 67 6.37 -12.24 -11.74
C LEU A 67 5.95 -12.76 -10.37
N TRP A 68 5.24 -11.97 -9.56
CA TRP A 68 4.84 -12.41 -8.23
C TRP A 68 3.48 -13.13 -8.27
N PRO A 69 3.22 -14.02 -7.31
CA PRO A 69 1.91 -14.68 -7.17
C PRO A 69 0.85 -13.73 -6.62
N VAL A 70 0.50 -12.69 -7.38
CA VAL A 70 -0.55 -11.71 -7.07
C VAL A 70 -1.55 -11.63 -8.21
N ASP A 71 -2.81 -11.32 -7.90
CA ASP A 71 -3.90 -11.19 -8.88
C ASP A 71 -3.92 -9.80 -9.52
N ALA A 72 -3.52 -8.77 -8.77
CA ALA A 72 -3.43 -7.40 -9.26
C ALA A 72 -2.44 -6.57 -8.43
N VAL A 73 -2.02 -5.44 -9.01
CA VAL A 73 -1.24 -4.38 -8.34
C VAL A 73 -1.94 -3.05 -8.52
N LEU A 74 -2.26 -2.39 -7.41
CA LEU A 74 -2.72 -1.02 -7.36
C LEU A 74 -1.49 -0.15 -7.06
N GLY A 75 -0.99 0.52 -8.08
CA GLY A 75 0.26 1.26 -8.03
C GLY A 75 0.07 2.75 -7.75
N GLU A 76 1.17 3.38 -7.31
CA GLU A 76 1.24 4.81 -6.98
C GLU A 76 0.03 5.25 -6.13
N ASN A 77 -0.14 4.58 -4.98
CA ASN A 77 -1.23 4.79 -4.02
C ASN A 77 -2.65 4.66 -4.61
N GLY A 78 -2.81 3.86 -5.66
CA GLY A 78 -4.09 3.61 -6.31
C GLY A 78 -4.33 4.44 -7.58
N ALA A 79 -3.32 5.11 -8.11
CA ALA A 79 -3.44 5.89 -9.33
C ALA A 79 -3.78 5.06 -10.57
N PHE A 80 -3.38 3.80 -10.57
CA PHE A 80 -3.65 2.85 -11.65
C PHE A 80 -3.72 1.41 -11.11
N ILE A 81 -4.26 0.53 -11.92
CA ILE A 81 -4.37 -0.91 -11.66
C ILE A 81 -3.67 -1.67 -12.78
N MET A 82 -2.79 -2.59 -12.40
CA MET A 82 -2.19 -3.58 -13.30
C MET A 82 -2.69 -4.97 -12.91
N GLU A 83 -3.25 -5.69 -13.87
CA GLU A 83 -3.72 -7.06 -13.69
C GLU A 83 -3.61 -7.86 -14.99
N LYS A 84 -3.53 -9.19 -14.89
CA LYS A 84 -3.55 -10.05 -16.07
C LYS A 84 -4.99 -10.35 -16.49
N GLN A 85 -5.32 -10.02 -17.73
CA GLN A 85 -6.59 -10.39 -18.38
C GLN A 85 -6.28 -11.26 -19.58
N ASP A 86 -6.87 -12.44 -19.64
CA ASP A 86 -6.63 -13.43 -20.70
C ASP A 86 -5.13 -13.74 -20.93
N GLY A 87 -4.34 -13.70 -19.86
CA GLY A 87 -2.90 -13.97 -19.89
C GLY A 87 -2.01 -12.76 -20.24
N TYR A 88 -2.60 -11.63 -20.57
CA TYR A 88 -1.88 -10.39 -20.90
C TYR A 88 -1.97 -9.37 -19.76
N LEU A 89 -0.84 -8.74 -19.44
CA LEU A 89 -0.83 -7.65 -18.49
C LEU A 89 -1.55 -6.44 -19.08
N THR A 90 -2.51 -5.90 -18.34
CA THR A 90 -3.23 -4.68 -18.66
C THR A 90 -2.93 -3.61 -17.62
N LEU A 91 -2.91 -2.35 -18.05
CA LEU A 91 -2.87 -1.17 -17.18
C LEU A 91 -4.11 -0.34 -17.43
N ARG A 92 -4.81 0.05 -16.37
CA ARG A 92 -5.95 0.96 -16.43
C ARG A 92 -5.87 2.01 -15.32
N ALA A 93 -6.32 3.21 -15.63
CA ALA A 93 -6.44 4.33 -14.71
C ALA A 93 -7.78 5.04 -14.97
N ASP A 94 -8.19 5.91 -14.05
CA ASP A 94 -9.41 6.73 -14.16
C ASP A 94 -9.26 7.91 -15.14
N ARG A 95 -8.04 8.19 -15.58
CA ARG A 95 -7.67 9.28 -16.48
C ARG A 95 -6.90 8.77 -17.70
N THR A 96 -6.90 9.54 -18.76
CA THR A 96 -6.07 9.23 -19.93
C THR A 96 -4.57 9.42 -19.63
N MET A 97 -3.71 8.69 -20.32
CA MET A 97 -2.27 8.81 -20.15
C MET A 97 -1.75 10.24 -20.39
N ASN A 98 -2.36 10.98 -21.33
CA ASN A 98 -1.99 12.37 -21.61
C ASN A 98 -2.33 13.31 -20.44
N GLU A 99 -3.50 13.13 -19.80
CA GLU A 99 -3.88 13.91 -18.62
C GLU A 99 -2.95 13.61 -17.43
N ILE A 100 -2.61 12.33 -17.23
CA ILE A 100 -1.68 11.88 -16.21
C ILE A 100 -0.31 12.55 -16.41
N GLU A 101 0.26 12.48 -17.61
CA GLU A 101 1.58 13.04 -17.92
C GLU A 101 1.62 14.57 -17.73
N GLN A 102 0.58 15.28 -18.17
CA GLN A 102 0.48 16.72 -17.98
C GLN A 102 0.42 17.11 -16.51
N GLN A 103 -0.38 16.40 -15.71
CA GLN A 103 -0.51 16.67 -14.29
C GLN A 103 0.77 16.33 -13.53
N GLN A 104 1.42 15.21 -13.84
CA GLN A 104 2.69 14.82 -13.22
C GLN A 104 3.79 15.85 -13.55
N THR A 105 3.89 16.27 -14.82
CA THR A 105 4.88 17.27 -15.24
C THR A 105 4.71 18.58 -14.47
N LYS A 106 3.47 19.06 -14.34
CA LYS A 106 3.14 20.26 -13.57
C LYS A 106 3.54 20.10 -12.10
N LEU A 107 3.12 19.00 -11.48
CA LEU A 107 3.41 18.73 -10.06
C LEU A 107 4.91 18.61 -9.83
N LYS A 108 5.65 17.94 -10.72
CA LYS A 108 7.10 17.79 -10.62
C LYS A 108 7.81 19.14 -10.62
N GLN A 109 7.41 20.08 -11.46
CA GLN A 109 7.96 21.44 -11.48
C GLN A 109 7.71 22.17 -10.16
N GLN A 110 6.51 22.03 -9.60
CA GLN A 110 6.12 22.67 -8.35
C GLN A 110 6.86 22.05 -7.14
N VAL A 111 6.98 20.74 -7.10
CA VAL A 111 7.76 20.03 -6.06
C VAL A 111 9.23 20.42 -6.11
N LEU A 112 9.83 20.47 -7.31
CA LEU A 112 11.22 20.92 -7.45
C LEU A 112 11.41 22.37 -6.98
N ALA A 113 10.43 23.26 -7.17
CA ALA A 113 10.46 24.60 -6.63
C ALA A 113 10.43 24.61 -5.08
N ILE A 114 9.63 23.76 -4.46
CA ILE A 114 9.64 23.58 -2.99
C ILE A 114 11.02 23.08 -2.52
N LEU A 115 11.60 22.11 -3.22
CA LEU A 115 12.88 21.51 -2.82
C LEU A 115 14.07 22.48 -2.92
N THR A 116 13.93 23.64 -3.55
CA THR A 116 14.99 24.67 -3.50
C THR A 116 15.28 25.18 -2.08
N ASP A 117 14.27 25.10 -1.19
CA ASP A 117 14.42 25.45 0.23
C ASP A 117 15.04 24.29 1.06
N TYR A 118 15.15 23.10 0.47
CA TYR A 118 15.62 21.86 1.12
C TYR A 118 16.70 21.17 0.26
N PRO A 119 17.91 21.76 0.17
CA PRO A 119 18.95 21.34 -0.76
C PRO A 119 19.44 19.89 -0.57
N ASP A 120 19.19 19.32 0.60
CA ASP A 120 19.50 17.91 0.88
C ASP A 120 18.41 16.94 0.39
N LEU A 121 17.20 17.43 0.05
CA LEU A 121 16.13 16.59 -0.46
C LEU A 121 16.19 16.49 -1.98
N ASN A 122 15.93 15.28 -2.50
CA ASN A 122 15.90 15.01 -3.93
C ASN A 122 14.68 14.17 -4.28
N LEU A 123 14.28 14.21 -5.54
CA LEU A 123 13.36 13.22 -6.07
C LEU A 123 13.99 11.83 -6.01
N THR A 124 13.16 10.82 -5.90
CA THR A 124 13.60 9.41 -5.91
C THR A 124 14.31 9.04 -7.21
N LEU A 125 15.22 8.07 -7.17
CA LEU A 125 15.89 7.57 -8.38
C LEU A 125 14.91 6.91 -9.35
N ASP A 126 13.80 6.40 -8.86
CA ASP A 126 12.75 5.76 -9.64
C ASP A 126 11.71 6.74 -10.21
N GLN A 127 11.90 8.07 -10.04
CA GLN A 127 10.95 9.07 -10.53
C GLN A 127 10.67 8.96 -12.03
N SER A 128 11.64 8.52 -12.84
CA SER A 128 11.46 8.31 -14.29
C SER A 128 10.57 7.11 -14.63
N TYR A 129 10.30 6.24 -13.69
CA TYR A 129 9.42 5.07 -13.84
C TYR A 129 8.02 5.31 -13.25
N ARG A 130 7.76 6.50 -12.69
CA ARG A 130 6.44 6.88 -12.15
C ARG A 130 5.58 7.48 -13.26
N LEU A 131 4.30 7.11 -13.26
CA LEU A 131 3.31 7.61 -14.20
C LEU A 131 2.55 8.83 -13.63
N CYS A 132 2.12 8.78 -12.39
CA CYS A 132 1.19 9.75 -11.82
C CYS A 132 1.80 10.59 -10.71
N GLU A 133 2.62 9.97 -9.85
CA GLU A 133 3.15 10.58 -8.64
C GLU A 133 4.50 11.26 -8.86
N VAL A 134 4.79 12.19 -7.95
CA VAL A 134 6.13 12.73 -7.74
C VAL A 134 6.58 12.29 -6.36
N ALA A 135 7.72 11.61 -6.29
CA ALA A 135 8.23 11.04 -5.05
C ALA A 135 9.54 11.70 -4.62
N ILE A 136 9.63 12.04 -3.33
CA ILE A 136 10.81 12.63 -2.69
C ILE A 136 11.42 11.56 -1.79
N ASP A 137 12.72 11.32 -1.91
CA ASP A 137 13.46 10.36 -1.08
C ASP A 137 13.67 10.93 0.32
N ILE A 138 13.12 10.23 1.33
CA ILE A 138 13.28 10.59 2.73
C ILE A 138 13.94 9.49 3.57
N GLY A 139 14.37 8.39 2.95
CA GLY A 139 14.98 7.28 3.70
C GLY A 139 15.31 6.03 2.90
N GLN A 140 15.14 6.02 1.58
CA GLN A 140 15.46 4.86 0.74
C GLN A 140 16.96 4.79 0.39
N ASN A 141 17.50 5.87 -0.19
CA ASN A 141 18.90 5.94 -0.62
C ASN A 141 19.70 6.96 0.20
N ARG A 142 19.24 7.26 1.38
CA ARG A 142 19.80 8.24 2.31
C ARG A 142 19.41 7.92 3.75
N PRO A 143 20.10 8.45 4.78
CA PRO A 143 19.60 8.44 6.15
C PRO A 143 18.22 9.08 6.23
N ARG A 144 17.35 8.54 7.07
CA ARG A 144 15.98 9.06 7.25
C ARG A 144 16.00 10.54 7.60
N VAL A 145 15.13 11.29 6.94
CA VAL A 145 14.92 12.73 7.16
C VAL A 145 14.13 12.92 8.45
N ASP A 146 14.39 14.05 9.13
CA ASP A 146 13.65 14.46 10.32
C ASP A 146 12.14 14.61 10.02
N ASP A 147 11.30 14.09 10.89
CA ASP A 147 9.85 14.12 10.74
C ASP A 147 9.31 15.55 10.62
N ALA A 148 9.91 16.54 11.31
CA ALA A 148 9.50 17.94 11.20
C ALA A 148 9.69 18.50 9.77
N ILE A 149 10.78 18.13 9.09
CA ILE A 149 11.02 18.52 7.70
C ILE A 149 10.01 17.81 6.77
N ILE A 150 9.73 16.54 7.02
CA ILE A 150 8.74 15.76 6.26
C ILE A 150 7.37 16.42 6.36
N GLU A 151 6.93 16.78 7.56
CA GLU A 151 5.64 17.43 7.82
C GLU A 151 5.56 18.80 7.13
N GLU A 152 6.64 19.60 7.16
CA GLU A 152 6.69 20.89 6.49
C GLU A 152 6.60 20.76 4.97
N VAL A 153 7.33 19.83 4.37
CA VAL A 153 7.30 19.57 2.92
C VAL A 153 5.91 19.08 2.49
N VAL A 154 5.31 18.15 3.23
CA VAL A 154 3.94 17.67 3.00
C VAL A 154 2.95 18.84 3.06
N ALA A 155 3.04 19.70 4.06
CA ALA A 155 2.17 20.88 4.17
C ALA A 155 2.32 21.85 2.98
N LYS A 156 3.55 22.09 2.51
CA LYS A 156 3.80 22.93 1.32
C LYS A 156 3.19 22.30 0.05
N ILE A 157 3.24 20.96 -0.10
CA ILE A 157 2.62 20.26 -1.23
C ILE A 157 1.09 20.36 -1.15
N HIS A 158 0.49 20.18 0.04
CA HIS A 158 -0.95 20.37 0.23
C HIS A 158 -1.41 21.80 -0.12
N ALA A 159 -0.59 22.82 0.17
CA ALA A 159 -0.89 24.20 -0.19
C ALA A 159 -0.95 24.45 -1.71
N LEU A 160 -0.38 23.56 -2.53
CA LEU A 160 -0.52 23.58 -4.00
C LEU A 160 -1.86 23.00 -4.49
N GLY A 161 -2.69 22.46 -3.59
CA GLY A 161 -3.90 21.70 -3.92
C GLY A 161 -3.59 20.27 -4.41
N ALA A 162 -2.40 19.77 -4.14
CA ALA A 162 -2.02 18.39 -4.38
C ALA A 162 -2.18 17.56 -3.10
N HIS A 163 -2.38 16.25 -3.25
CA HIS A 163 -2.29 15.30 -2.14
C HIS A 163 -0.82 14.95 -1.89
N ALA A 164 -0.50 14.63 -0.64
CA ALA A 164 0.80 14.10 -0.27
C ALA A 164 0.68 13.15 0.93
N THR A 165 1.46 12.08 0.93
CA THR A 165 1.59 11.15 2.06
C THR A 165 3.04 10.75 2.25
N ALA A 166 3.44 10.52 3.49
CA ALA A 166 4.77 10.00 3.81
C ALA A 166 4.68 8.51 4.17
N SER A 167 5.54 7.71 3.55
CA SER A 167 5.81 6.32 3.91
C SER A 167 7.08 6.22 4.76
N SER A 168 7.58 5.00 4.98
CA SER A 168 8.88 4.78 5.62
C SER A 168 10.05 5.41 4.84
N ILE A 169 9.95 5.51 3.52
CA ILE A 169 11.05 5.85 2.61
C ILE A 169 10.80 7.06 1.69
N HIS A 170 9.54 7.41 1.40
CA HIS A 170 9.18 8.47 0.45
C HIS A 170 8.10 9.41 0.98
N ILE A 171 8.12 10.68 0.51
CA ILE A 171 6.91 11.49 0.37
C ILE A 171 6.41 11.32 -1.05
N ASN A 172 5.21 10.80 -1.20
CA ASN A 172 4.52 10.68 -2.49
C ASN A 172 3.50 11.79 -2.64
N ALA A 173 3.53 12.50 -3.77
CA ALA A 173 2.62 13.61 -4.09
C ALA A 173 1.91 13.37 -5.40
N TRP A 174 0.61 13.75 -5.49
CA TRP A 174 -0.20 13.57 -6.69
C TRP A 174 -1.37 14.54 -6.79
N TYR A 175 -1.92 14.66 -8.00
CA TYR A 175 -3.21 15.28 -8.25
C TYR A 175 -4.28 14.20 -8.51
N GLY A 176 -5.50 14.44 -8.05
CA GLY A 176 -6.66 13.53 -8.22
C GLY A 176 -7.10 12.88 -6.93
N GLU A 177 -8.27 12.25 -6.95
CA GLU A 177 -8.96 11.74 -5.75
C GLU A 177 -8.63 10.26 -5.45
N HIS A 178 -7.70 9.65 -6.18
CA HIS A 178 -7.30 8.28 -5.91
C HIS A 178 -6.56 8.16 -4.57
N SER A 179 -6.70 7.02 -3.96
CA SER A 179 -5.97 6.64 -2.74
C SER A 179 -5.94 5.12 -2.62
N LYS A 180 -5.03 4.58 -1.82
CA LYS A 180 -5.02 3.14 -1.50
C LYS A 180 -6.44 2.65 -1.15
N LYS A 181 -7.17 3.37 -0.28
CA LYS A 181 -8.53 3.04 0.16
C LYS A 181 -9.54 3.09 -0.98
N ALA A 182 -9.64 4.23 -1.66
CA ALA A 182 -10.67 4.44 -2.69
C ALA A 182 -10.53 3.40 -3.81
N THR A 183 -9.33 3.24 -4.36
CA THR A 183 -9.07 2.34 -5.48
C THR A 183 -9.19 0.87 -5.07
N SER A 184 -8.78 0.49 -3.85
CA SER A 184 -8.96 -0.87 -3.33
C SER A 184 -10.43 -1.26 -3.23
N LEU A 185 -11.27 -0.40 -2.62
CA LEU A 185 -12.70 -0.68 -2.48
C LEU A 185 -13.41 -0.68 -3.83
N GLN A 186 -13.05 0.22 -4.74
CA GLN A 186 -13.56 0.25 -6.10
C GLN A 186 -13.18 -1.04 -6.85
N TYR A 187 -11.92 -1.46 -6.79
CA TYR A 187 -11.44 -2.68 -7.44
C TYR A 187 -12.23 -3.92 -6.98
N LEU A 188 -12.42 -4.08 -5.67
CA LEU A 188 -13.21 -5.19 -5.14
C LEU A 188 -14.67 -5.15 -5.60
N ALA A 189 -15.28 -3.96 -5.65
CA ALA A 189 -16.63 -3.79 -6.17
C ALA A 189 -16.73 -4.14 -7.66
N GLU A 190 -15.73 -3.77 -8.48
CA GLU A 190 -15.62 -4.15 -9.89
C GLU A 190 -15.45 -5.66 -10.10
N LYS A 191 -14.86 -6.37 -9.12
CA LYS A 191 -14.81 -7.84 -9.09
C LYS A 191 -16.13 -8.49 -8.67
N GLY A 192 -17.17 -7.69 -8.44
CA GLY A 192 -18.53 -8.14 -8.15
C GLY A 192 -18.88 -8.24 -6.67
N LEU A 193 -17.98 -7.81 -5.76
CA LEU A 193 -18.27 -7.86 -4.33
C LEU A 193 -19.19 -6.70 -3.92
N SER A 194 -20.28 -7.01 -3.23
CA SER A 194 -21.07 -6.02 -2.52
C SER A 194 -20.29 -5.42 -1.34
N LYS A 195 -20.75 -4.28 -0.81
CA LYS A 195 -20.14 -3.67 0.38
C LYS A 195 -20.07 -4.64 1.57
N TYR A 196 -21.08 -5.47 1.75
CA TYR A 196 -21.10 -6.48 2.82
C TYR A 196 -20.03 -7.55 2.58
N GLU A 197 -19.88 -8.06 1.35
CA GLU A 197 -18.86 -9.05 1.00
C GLU A 197 -17.46 -8.48 1.14
N ILE A 198 -17.23 -7.23 0.72
CA ILE A 198 -15.93 -6.55 0.93
C ILE A 198 -15.54 -6.58 2.41
N LEU A 199 -16.44 -6.22 3.32
CA LEU A 199 -16.15 -6.21 4.76
C LEU A 199 -15.93 -7.61 5.35
N ASN A 200 -16.57 -8.64 4.80
CA ASN A 200 -16.51 -10.00 5.33
C ASN A 200 -15.46 -10.89 4.67
N LEU A 201 -15.19 -10.70 3.39
CA LEU A 201 -14.33 -11.60 2.59
C LEU A 201 -12.94 -11.01 2.35
N SER A 202 -12.68 -9.75 2.71
CA SER A 202 -11.37 -9.15 2.50
C SER A 202 -10.68 -8.75 3.80
N CYS A 203 -9.35 -8.72 3.74
CA CYS A 203 -8.49 -8.18 4.79
C CYS A 203 -7.39 -7.30 4.18
N TYR A 204 -6.75 -6.51 5.03
CA TYR A 204 -5.61 -5.67 4.64
C TYR A 204 -4.41 -5.92 5.54
N VAL A 205 -3.20 -5.95 4.94
CA VAL A 205 -1.92 -6.07 5.65
C VAL A 205 -1.08 -4.83 5.34
N GLY A 206 -0.52 -4.18 6.36
CA GLY A 206 0.29 -2.98 6.21
C GLY A 206 1.24 -2.77 7.38
N ASP A 207 2.07 -1.71 7.31
CA ASP A 207 3.13 -1.47 8.27
C ASP A 207 3.30 -0.02 8.73
N SER A 208 2.63 0.94 8.08
CA SER A 208 2.96 2.35 8.27
C SER A 208 1.74 3.30 8.22
N MET A 209 2.01 4.61 8.36
CA MET A 209 0.99 5.65 8.43
C MET A 209 0.09 5.74 7.19
N ASN A 210 0.62 5.43 6.00
CA ASN A 210 -0.14 5.47 4.76
C ASN A 210 -1.19 4.36 4.66
N ASP A 211 -1.15 3.37 5.56
CA ASP A 211 -2.09 2.23 5.61
C ASP A 211 -3.29 2.48 6.55
N GLN A 212 -3.22 3.52 7.40
CA GLN A 212 -4.25 3.77 8.41
C GLN A 212 -5.67 3.92 7.84
N LEU A 213 -5.81 4.46 6.62
CA LEU A 213 -7.12 4.56 5.95
C LEU A 213 -7.66 3.19 5.52
N MET A 214 -6.80 2.21 5.29
CA MET A 214 -7.20 0.83 5.04
C MET A 214 -7.56 0.13 6.36
N PHE A 215 -6.84 0.41 7.46
CA PHE A 215 -7.18 -0.08 8.80
C PHE A 215 -8.54 0.45 9.27
N GLU A 216 -8.89 1.70 8.92
CA GLU A 216 -10.22 2.26 9.15
C GLU A 216 -11.31 1.59 8.30
N ALA A 217 -11.01 1.26 7.05
CA ALA A 217 -12.00 0.85 6.07
C ALA A 217 -12.45 -0.61 6.23
N LEU A 218 -11.59 -1.48 6.74
CA LEU A 218 -11.83 -2.92 6.84
C LEU A 218 -11.77 -3.40 8.30
N PRO A 219 -12.66 -4.33 8.70
CA PRO A 219 -12.65 -4.86 10.06
C PRO A 219 -11.52 -5.89 10.30
N LYS A 220 -11.00 -6.51 9.23
CA LYS A 220 -9.93 -7.51 9.28
C LYS A 220 -8.65 -6.87 8.78
N THR A 221 -7.81 -6.39 9.68
CA THR A 221 -6.57 -5.70 9.35
C THR A 221 -5.40 -6.21 10.16
N VAL A 222 -4.26 -6.26 9.53
CA VAL A 222 -3.03 -6.84 10.08
C VAL A 222 -1.92 -5.81 10.00
N GLY A 223 -1.24 -5.55 11.10
CA GLY A 223 0.04 -4.88 11.11
C GLY A 223 1.17 -5.91 11.15
N VAL A 224 2.20 -5.78 10.33
CA VAL A 224 3.46 -6.48 10.57
C VAL A 224 4.23 -5.78 11.69
N ALA A 225 5.19 -6.46 12.36
CA ALA A 225 5.76 -5.96 13.62
C ALA A 225 6.33 -4.54 13.56
N ASN A 226 6.85 -4.10 12.42
CA ASN A 226 7.40 -2.74 12.27
C ASN A 226 6.36 -1.63 12.34
N ILE A 227 5.04 -1.93 12.27
CA ILE A 227 3.96 -0.96 12.53
C ILE A 227 4.12 -0.28 13.92
N GLN A 228 4.78 -0.95 14.86
CA GLN A 228 5.02 -0.43 16.20
C GLN A 228 5.80 0.90 16.21
N HIS A 229 6.61 1.18 15.19
CA HIS A 229 7.30 2.47 15.05
C HIS A 229 6.35 3.66 14.89
N TYR A 230 5.14 3.39 14.41
CA TYR A 230 4.11 4.41 14.13
C TYR A 230 2.93 4.33 15.10
N TRP A 231 2.94 3.40 16.07
CA TRP A 231 1.78 3.06 16.87
C TRP A 231 1.09 4.28 17.50
N ASP A 232 1.86 5.14 18.15
CA ASP A 232 1.32 6.33 18.83
C ASP A 232 0.86 7.44 17.87
N LYS A 233 1.23 7.35 16.59
CA LYS A 233 0.86 8.32 15.54
C LYS A 233 -0.35 7.87 14.73
N LEU A 234 -0.74 6.60 14.82
CA LEU A 234 -1.88 6.05 14.09
C LEU A 234 -3.20 6.47 14.74
N SER A 235 -4.12 7.04 13.95
CA SER A 235 -5.51 7.26 14.38
C SER A 235 -6.35 5.99 14.33
N HIS A 236 -6.01 5.05 13.43
CA HIS A 236 -6.66 3.76 13.28
C HIS A 236 -5.61 2.66 13.27
N HIS A 237 -5.70 1.79 14.26
CA HIS A 237 -4.78 0.67 14.44
C HIS A 237 -5.27 -0.56 13.67
N PRO A 238 -4.36 -1.45 13.22
CA PRO A 238 -4.76 -2.77 12.72
C PRO A 238 -5.41 -3.60 13.83
N SER A 239 -6.33 -4.51 13.44
CA SER A 239 -7.05 -5.37 14.40
C SER A 239 -6.15 -6.42 15.07
N ILE A 240 -5.09 -6.85 14.39
CA ILE A 240 -4.05 -7.74 14.93
C ILE A 240 -2.67 -7.29 14.46
N VAL A 241 -1.63 -7.66 15.22
CA VAL A 241 -0.23 -7.38 14.86
C VAL A 241 0.57 -8.69 14.89
N MET A 242 1.36 -8.93 13.84
CA MET A 242 2.26 -10.07 13.74
C MET A 242 3.52 -9.86 14.56
N ASN A 243 4.20 -10.97 14.90
CA ASN A 243 5.42 -10.91 15.71
C ASN A 243 6.67 -10.59 14.89
N GLN A 244 6.64 -10.88 13.58
CA GLN A 244 7.76 -10.68 12.69
C GLN A 244 7.59 -9.42 11.83
N PRO A 245 8.69 -8.76 11.44
CA PRO A 245 8.64 -7.57 10.59
C PRO A 245 8.53 -7.92 9.11
N GLY A 246 7.98 -6.98 8.33
CA GLY A 246 7.97 -7.03 6.87
C GLY A 246 7.43 -8.35 6.32
N GLY A 247 8.07 -8.85 5.27
CA GLY A 247 7.65 -10.08 4.59
C GLY A 247 7.66 -11.34 5.47
N PHE A 248 8.45 -11.37 6.54
CA PHE A 248 8.40 -12.45 7.52
C PHE A 248 7.08 -12.40 8.32
N GLY A 249 6.62 -11.19 8.69
CA GLY A 249 5.31 -10.98 9.32
C GLY A 249 4.16 -11.32 8.38
N PHE A 250 4.27 -10.96 7.12
CA PHE A 250 3.29 -11.37 6.10
C PHE A 250 3.21 -12.90 5.97
N ALA A 251 4.35 -13.59 5.93
CA ALA A 251 4.39 -15.06 5.87
C ALA A 251 3.80 -15.70 7.14
N GLU A 252 4.05 -15.12 8.33
CA GLU A 252 3.42 -15.54 9.59
C GLU A 252 1.89 -15.42 9.49
N PHE A 253 1.38 -14.28 9.01
CA PHE A 253 -0.05 -14.05 8.80
C PHE A 253 -0.66 -15.05 7.81
N ALA A 254 -0.05 -15.21 6.63
CA ALA A 254 -0.55 -16.11 5.59
C ALA A 254 -0.69 -17.54 6.11
N LYS A 255 0.31 -18.03 6.86
CA LYS A 255 0.25 -19.35 7.50
C LYS A 255 -0.92 -19.46 8.47
N GLN A 256 -1.11 -18.46 9.35
CA GLN A 256 -2.23 -18.47 10.30
C GLN A 256 -3.59 -18.48 9.58
N LEU A 257 -3.74 -17.67 8.52
CA LEU A 257 -4.95 -17.61 7.72
C LEU A 257 -5.26 -18.96 7.06
N LEU A 258 -4.26 -19.61 6.46
CA LEU A 258 -4.40 -20.92 5.82
C LEU A 258 -4.76 -22.02 6.84
N ASP A 259 -4.18 -21.97 8.05
CA ASP A 259 -4.49 -22.92 9.12
C ASP A 259 -5.94 -22.75 9.62
N MET A 260 -6.48 -21.52 9.65
CA MET A 260 -7.89 -21.29 10.00
C MET A 260 -8.86 -21.83 8.95
N LYS A 261 -8.50 -21.74 7.65
CA LYS A 261 -9.34 -22.26 6.54
C LYS A 261 -9.36 -23.78 6.42
N ARG A 262 -8.37 -24.45 7.00
CA ARG A 262 -8.29 -25.93 6.99
C ARG A 262 -9.11 -26.60 8.12
N ARG A 263 -9.58 -25.80 9.06
CA ARG A 263 -10.42 -26.28 10.19
C ARG A 263 -11.91 -26.25 9.86
#